data_43ee7110f320931a3a7718f1b632c12d
#
_entry.id   43ee7110f320931a3a7718f1b632c12d
#
_cell.length_a   1.000
_cell.length_b   1.000
_cell.length_c   1.000
_cell.angle_alpha   90.00
_cell.angle_beta   90.00
_cell.angle_gamma   90.00
#
_symmetry.space_group_name_H-M   'P 1'
#
loop_
_entity.id
_entity.type
_entity.pdbx_description
1 polymer ?
#
loop_
_entity_poly.entity_id
_entity_poly.type
_entity_poly.pdbx_seq_one_letter_code
_entity_poly.pdbx_strand_id
1 'polypeptide(L)'
;MKKMMFSVLCVVCALTATAQEVTKRVKVSGFSGISAESVFDITLVRANKCAVEIFCPKEIEEALDVKVSGGDLVLRLNTDRLDRKERRNFRGGVRAVVSIPALERLQLSGAARLSTTSVFEGSDFVMGLSGASSATGLNFSGGRLRVQTSGGAGYDIKGTFEDVSLGLSGGSRANLNLTAGSLKVDASGGANIDMAVKCEQIVIGMSGGARITAFGETGALKASGSGGAHLEAVGLKANDVTLGGSGAAGLRVWAVQNLSV
;
A
#
# COMPACT_ATOMS: atom_id res chain seq x y z
N MET A 1 11.36 5.54 -42.01
CA MET A 1 11.28 5.51 -40.55
C MET A 1 9.81 5.30 -40.16
N LYS A 2 9.42 4.08 -39.79
CA LYS A 2 8.03 3.71 -39.49
C LYS A 2 7.71 4.09 -38.05
N LYS A 3 6.72 4.95 -37.86
CA LYS A 3 6.13 5.25 -36.55
C LYS A 3 5.37 4.01 -36.08
N MET A 4 5.88 3.34 -35.04
CA MET A 4 5.12 2.31 -34.34
C MET A 4 4.10 3.02 -33.43
N MET A 5 2.85 3.00 -33.86
CA MET A 5 1.71 3.30 -33.00
C MET A 5 1.51 2.12 -32.04
N PHE A 6 1.81 2.32 -30.76
CA PHE A 6 1.38 1.39 -29.71
C PHE A 6 -0.13 1.54 -29.50
N SER A 7 -0.87 0.63 -30.08
CA SER A 7 -2.30 0.45 -29.80
C SER A 7 -2.41 -0.34 -28.50
N VAL A 8 -2.79 0.31 -27.41
CA VAL A 8 -3.21 -0.38 -26.20
C VAL A 8 -4.58 -0.99 -26.48
N LEU A 9 -4.58 -2.28 -26.78
CA LEU A 9 -5.79 -3.06 -26.97
C LEU A 9 -6.45 -3.27 -25.60
N CYS A 10 -7.51 -2.52 -25.36
CA CYS A 10 -8.38 -2.68 -24.18
C CYS A 10 -9.18 -3.98 -24.36
N VAL A 11 -8.77 -5.05 -23.67
CA VAL A 11 -9.61 -6.24 -23.53
C VAL A 11 -10.70 -5.95 -22.50
N VAL A 12 -11.85 -5.53 -22.96
CA VAL A 12 -13.07 -5.47 -22.16
C VAL A 12 -13.78 -6.81 -22.35
N CYS A 13 -13.69 -7.70 -21.35
CA CYS A 13 -14.63 -8.83 -21.25
C CYS A 13 -15.91 -8.38 -20.58
N ALA A 14 -16.99 -8.51 -21.33
CA ALA A 14 -18.35 -8.25 -20.96
C ALA A 14 -18.92 -9.28 -19.98
N LEU A 15 -19.89 -8.82 -19.17
CA LEU A 15 -21.21 -9.38 -18.86
C LEU A 15 -21.60 -9.11 -17.42
N THR A 16 -22.59 -8.35 -17.12
CA THR A 16 -24.04 -8.56 -17.05
C THR A 16 -24.73 -7.44 -16.28
N ALA A 17 -25.93 -7.08 -16.71
CA ALA A 17 -26.97 -6.29 -16.05
C ALA A 17 -26.70 -4.79 -15.86
N THR A 18 -26.93 -4.01 -16.86
CA THR A 18 -27.73 -2.77 -17.10
C THR A 18 -27.89 -1.78 -15.94
N ALA A 19 -26.82 -1.37 -15.29
CA ALA A 19 -26.68 0.03 -14.94
C ALA A 19 -25.88 0.66 -16.08
N GLN A 20 -26.37 1.78 -16.65
CA GLN A 20 -25.66 2.47 -17.72
C GLN A 20 -24.33 3.00 -17.13
N GLU A 21 -23.24 2.30 -17.41
CA GLU A 21 -21.91 2.72 -16.95
C GLU A 21 -21.48 3.94 -17.76
N VAL A 22 -21.13 5.00 -17.08
CA VAL A 22 -20.63 6.24 -17.68
C VAL A 22 -19.11 6.26 -17.53
N THR A 23 -18.44 6.61 -18.62
CA THR A 23 -17.00 6.86 -18.60
C THR A 23 -16.74 8.36 -18.55
N LYS A 24 -16.11 8.83 -17.47
CA LYS A 24 -15.77 10.24 -17.27
C LYS A 24 -14.26 10.43 -17.37
N ARG A 25 -13.81 11.15 -18.39
CA ARG A 25 -12.43 11.62 -18.48
C ARG A 25 -12.29 12.94 -17.74
N VAL A 26 -11.46 12.96 -16.70
CA VAL A 26 -11.25 14.15 -15.90
C VAL A 26 -9.99 14.86 -16.38
N LYS A 27 -10.13 16.14 -16.74
CA LYS A 27 -8.98 16.98 -17.08
C LYS A 27 -8.21 17.32 -15.81
N VAL A 28 -7.11 16.65 -15.60
CA VAL A 28 -6.21 16.84 -14.45
C VAL A 28 -4.77 16.96 -14.94
N SER A 29 -3.96 17.66 -14.21
CA SER A 29 -2.54 17.79 -14.52
C SER A 29 -1.73 18.05 -13.24
N GLY A 30 -0.49 17.61 -13.24
CA GLY A 30 0.48 18.02 -12.22
C GLY A 30 0.24 17.42 -10.83
N PHE A 31 -0.06 16.12 -10.72
CA PHE A 31 -0.09 15.43 -9.44
C PHE A 31 0.90 14.26 -9.41
N SER A 32 1.46 14.01 -8.24
CA SER A 32 2.34 12.87 -7.91
C SER A 32 1.81 12.05 -6.73
N GLY A 33 0.70 12.50 -6.13
CA GLY A 33 0.01 11.80 -5.06
C GLY A 33 -1.39 11.37 -5.44
N ILE A 34 -1.91 10.34 -4.75
CA ILE A 34 -3.29 9.85 -4.87
C ILE A 34 -3.89 9.75 -3.47
N SER A 35 -5.04 10.39 -3.28
CA SER A 35 -5.86 10.28 -2.08
C SER A 35 -7.24 9.76 -2.46
N ALA A 36 -7.58 8.54 -2.08
CA ALA A 36 -8.86 7.94 -2.38
C ALA A 36 -9.59 7.46 -1.13
N GLU A 37 -10.87 7.74 -1.07
CA GLU A 37 -11.75 7.38 0.04
C GLU A 37 -12.92 6.52 -0.45
N SER A 38 -13.55 5.81 0.47
CA SER A 38 -14.76 5.02 0.21
C SER A 38 -14.51 3.77 -0.63
N VAL A 39 -15.10 3.67 -1.81
CA VAL A 39 -15.25 2.43 -2.59
C VAL A 39 -14.55 2.48 -3.96
N PHE A 40 -13.48 3.28 -4.07
CA PHE A 40 -12.73 3.34 -5.31
C PHE A 40 -11.87 2.09 -5.53
N ASP A 41 -11.94 1.55 -6.75
CA ASP A 41 -11.06 0.51 -7.26
C ASP A 41 -10.16 1.11 -8.35
N ILE A 42 -8.88 1.33 -8.00
CA ILE A 42 -7.94 2.11 -8.80
C ILE A 42 -6.95 1.19 -9.47
N THR A 43 -6.88 1.24 -10.79
CA THR A 43 -5.79 0.71 -11.56
C THR A 43 -4.78 1.82 -11.83
N LEU A 44 -3.59 1.71 -11.27
CA LEU A 44 -2.54 2.71 -11.44
C LEU A 44 -1.55 2.28 -12.52
N VAL A 45 -1.26 3.20 -13.45
CA VAL A 45 -0.36 2.96 -14.58
C VAL A 45 0.71 4.05 -14.62
N ARG A 46 1.98 3.68 -14.76
CA ARG A 46 3.05 4.65 -15.04
C ARG A 46 2.97 5.10 -16.48
N ALA A 47 2.88 6.42 -16.71
CA ALA A 47 2.82 7.02 -18.04
C ALA A 47 3.46 8.41 -18.01
N ASN A 48 3.84 8.94 -19.16
CA ASN A 48 4.52 10.24 -19.26
C ASN A 48 3.61 11.44 -18.93
N LYS A 49 2.30 11.25 -18.85
CA LYS A 49 1.32 12.32 -18.56
C LYS A 49 0.30 11.83 -17.55
N CYS A 50 -0.17 12.75 -16.72
CA CYS A 50 -1.30 12.51 -15.84
C CYS A 50 -2.59 12.37 -16.65
N ALA A 51 -3.36 11.32 -16.37
CA ALA A 51 -4.70 11.12 -16.91
C ALA A 51 -5.56 10.35 -15.91
N VAL A 52 -6.85 10.62 -15.90
CA VAL A 52 -7.83 9.94 -15.04
C VAL A 52 -9.07 9.61 -15.85
N GLU A 53 -9.40 8.33 -15.87
CA GLU A 53 -10.66 7.83 -16.41
C GLU A 53 -11.44 7.15 -15.30
N ILE A 54 -12.70 7.53 -15.13
CA ILE A 54 -13.59 7.00 -14.08
C ILE A 54 -14.76 6.30 -14.74
N PHE A 55 -15.07 5.11 -14.23
CA PHE A 55 -16.17 4.27 -14.67
C PHE A 55 -17.13 4.11 -13.49
N CYS A 56 -18.33 4.64 -13.62
CA CYS A 56 -19.31 4.61 -12.55
C CYS A 56 -20.73 4.49 -13.11
N PRO A 57 -21.69 4.00 -12.32
CA PRO A 57 -23.09 4.12 -12.63
C PRO A 57 -23.50 5.60 -12.78
N LYS A 58 -24.40 5.89 -13.74
CA LYS A 58 -24.85 7.26 -14.04
C LYS A 58 -25.46 7.95 -12.81
N GLU A 59 -26.12 7.21 -11.97
CA GLU A 59 -26.83 7.70 -10.79
C GLU A 59 -25.89 8.33 -9.76
N ILE A 60 -24.63 7.93 -9.73
CA ILE A 60 -23.66 8.45 -8.75
C ILE A 60 -22.66 9.45 -9.35
N GLU A 61 -22.73 9.72 -10.64
CA GLU A 61 -21.78 10.60 -11.34
C GLU A 61 -21.67 11.99 -10.70
N GLU A 62 -22.81 12.58 -10.32
CA GLU A 62 -22.86 13.92 -9.70
C GLU A 62 -22.36 13.92 -8.24
N ALA A 63 -22.32 12.76 -7.60
CA ALA A 63 -21.80 12.60 -6.24
C ALA A 63 -20.27 12.40 -6.21
N LEU A 64 -19.63 12.22 -7.35
CA LEU A 64 -18.18 12.08 -7.42
C LEU A 64 -17.49 13.45 -7.31
N ASP A 65 -16.60 13.58 -6.33
CA ASP A 65 -15.67 14.70 -6.18
C ASP A 65 -14.26 14.24 -6.62
N VAL A 66 -13.86 14.70 -7.80
CA VAL A 66 -12.57 14.36 -8.41
C VAL A 66 -11.84 15.63 -8.76
N LYS A 67 -10.74 15.87 -8.07
CA LYS A 67 -9.93 17.09 -8.23
C LYS A 67 -8.47 16.85 -7.88
N VAL A 68 -7.62 17.76 -8.31
CA VAL A 68 -6.24 17.84 -7.82
C VAL A 68 -6.17 18.93 -6.76
N SER A 69 -5.61 18.59 -5.60
CA SER A 69 -5.42 19.50 -4.48
C SER A 69 -4.11 19.17 -3.78
N GLY A 70 -3.25 20.18 -3.57
CA GLY A 70 -1.95 20.00 -2.88
C GLY A 70 -0.99 19.04 -3.59
N GLY A 71 -1.13 18.84 -4.90
CA GLY A 71 -0.33 17.89 -5.67
C GLY A 71 -0.84 16.44 -5.59
N ASP A 72 -1.99 16.20 -4.97
CA ASP A 72 -2.65 14.91 -4.89
C ASP A 72 -3.93 14.88 -5.74
N LEU A 73 -4.14 13.80 -6.46
CA LEU A 73 -5.43 13.46 -7.05
C LEU A 73 -6.35 12.98 -5.92
N VAL A 74 -7.41 13.75 -5.66
CA VAL A 74 -8.42 13.41 -4.65
C VAL A 74 -9.61 12.75 -5.32
N LEU A 75 -9.94 11.54 -4.88
CA LEU A 75 -11.06 10.73 -5.33
C LEU A 75 -12.01 10.47 -4.15
N ARG A 76 -13.20 11.07 -4.18
CA ARG A 76 -14.22 10.94 -3.13
C ARG A 76 -15.59 10.68 -3.72
N LEU A 77 -16.38 9.90 -3.01
CA LEU A 77 -17.82 9.77 -3.25
C LEU A 77 -18.56 10.52 -2.13
N ASN A 78 -19.16 11.66 -2.46
CA ASN A 78 -19.98 12.42 -1.52
C ASN A 78 -21.38 11.80 -1.44
N THR A 79 -21.56 10.90 -0.49
CA THR A 79 -22.86 10.22 -0.30
C THR A 79 -23.99 11.14 0.14
N ASP A 80 -23.71 12.37 0.60
CA ASP A 80 -24.75 13.33 0.96
C ASP A 80 -25.48 13.93 -0.24
N ARG A 81 -24.88 13.83 -1.42
CA ARG A 81 -25.48 14.20 -2.69
C ARG A 81 -26.39 13.11 -3.27
N LEU A 82 -26.37 11.91 -2.71
CA LEU A 82 -27.21 10.79 -3.13
C LEU A 82 -28.54 10.79 -2.37
N ASP A 83 -29.64 10.51 -3.03
CA ASP A 83 -30.90 10.27 -2.38
C ASP A 83 -30.92 8.92 -1.64
N ARG A 84 -32.00 8.65 -0.85
CA ARG A 84 -32.13 7.40 -0.07
C ARG A 84 -32.18 6.16 -0.98
N LYS A 85 -32.76 6.27 -2.15
CA LYS A 85 -32.92 5.16 -3.12
C LYS A 85 -31.56 4.87 -3.77
N GLU A 86 -30.84 5.89 -4.19
CA GLU A 86 -29.52 5.81 -4.78
C GLU A 86 -28.51 5.20 -3.79
N ARG A 87 -28.46 5.69 -2.53
CA ARG A 87 -27.61 5.11 -1.48
C ARG A 87 -27.89 3.64 -1.22
N ARG A 88 -29.19 3.25 -1.20
CA ARG A 88 -29.58 1.86 -0.97
C ARG A 88 -29.26 0.95 -2.15
N ASN A 89 -29.38 1.46 -3.35
CA ASN A 89 -29.17 0.71 -4.59
C ASN A 89 -27.70 0.66 -5.01
N PHE A 90 -26.88 1.61 -4.55
CA PHE A 90 -25.46 1.60 -4.83
C PHE A 90 -24.78 0.47 -4.06
N ARG A 91 -24.51 -0.64 -4.73
CA ARG A 91 -23.84 -1.85 -4.20
C ARG A 91 -22.45 -2.06 -4.81
N GLY A 92 -22.06 -1.19 -5.74
CA GLY A 92 -20.83 -1.33 -6.51
C GLY A 92 -19.69 -0.44 -6.01
N GLY A 93 -18.52 -0.64 -6.60
CA GLY A 93 -17.38 0.26 -6.50
C GLY A 93 -17.36 1.26 -7.66
N VAL A 94 -16.53 2.28 -7.53
CA VAL A 94 -16.18 3.20 -8.61
C VAL A 94 -14.83 2.77 -9.14
N ARG A 95 -14.76 2.37 -10.41
CA ARG A 95 -13.48 2.02 -11.03
C ARG A 95 -12.80 3.29 -11.55
N ALA A 96 -11.50 3.39 -11.34
CA ALA A 96 -10.68 4.48 -11.87
C ALA A 96 -9.40 3.93 -12.49
N VAL A 97 -9.06 4.43 -13.67
CA VAL A 97 -7.74 4.21 -14.26
C VAL A 97 -6.98 5.52 -14.14
N VAL A 98 -5.87 5.47 -13.40
CA VAL A 98 -5.04 6.64 -13.11
C VAL A 98 -3.67 6.44 -13.75
N SER A 99 -3.28 7.37 -14.60
CA SER A 99 -1.96 7.40 -15.22
C SER A 99 -1.15 8.54 -14.64
N ILE A 100 0.09 8.26 -14.20
CA ILE A 100 1.02 9.26 -13.62
C ILE A 100 2.47 8.96 -14.00
N PRO A 101 3.33 9.98 -14.10
CA PRO A 101 4.75 9.75 -14.36
C PRO A 101 5.54 9.30 -13.13
N ALA A 102 5.16 9.75 -11.94
CA ALA A 102 5.79 9.44 -10.67
C ALA A 102 4.75 9.30 -9.56
N LEU A 103 5.00 8.43 -8.58
CA LEU A 103 4.17 8.26 -7.39
C LEU A 103 5.02 8.60 -6.16
N GLU A 104 4.63 9.67 -5.44
CA GLU A 104 5.30 10.10 -4.21
C GLU A 104 4.44 9.86 -2.96
N ARG A 105 3.13 9.96 -3.12
CA ARG A 105 2.18 9.81 -2.01
C ARG A 105 0.99 8.94 -2.41
N LEU A 106 0.59 8.07 -1.49
CA LEU A 106 -0.61 7.25 -1.62
C LEU A 106 -1.37 7.24 -0.30
N GLN A 107 -2.61 7.74 -0.30
CA GLN A 107 -3.50 7.71 0.84
C GLN A 107 -4.80 7.00 0.47
N LEU A 108 -5.08 5.88 1.11
CA LEU A 108 -6.32 5.13 0.88
C LEU A 108 -7.08 4.95 2.20
N SER A 109 -8.38 5.19 2.14
CA SER A 109 -9.25 5.00 3.31
C SER A 109 -10.59 4.36 2.94
N GLY A 110 -11.34 3.94 3.96
CA GLY A 110 -12.60 3.25 3.74
C GLY A 110 -12.38 1.84 3.18
N ALA A 111 -12.93 1.55 2.02
CA ALA A 111 -12.73 0.30 1.30
C ALA A 111 -12.03 0.52 -0.06
N ALA A 112 -11.28 1.61 -0.20
CA ALA A 112 -10.56 1.93 -1.43
C ALA A 112 -9.47 0.90 -1.70
N ARG A 113 -9.34 0.52 -2.97
CA ARG A 113 -8.33 -0.43 -3.44
C ARG A 113 -7.50 0.22 -4.53
N LEU A 114 -6.20 -0.09 -4.53
CA LEU A 114 -5.32 0.27 -5.63
C LEU A 114 -4.54 -0.97 -6.06
N SER A 115 -4.45 -1.17 -7.35
CA SER A 115 -3.61 -2.20 -7.96
C SER A 115 -2.72 -1.60 -9.04
N THR A 116 -1.50 -2.12 -9.16
CA THR A 116 -0.58 -1.74 -10.23
C THR A 116 0.34 -2.88 -10.61
N THR A 117 0.76 -2.90 -11.86
CA THR A 117 1.87 -3.73 -12.36
C THR A 117 3.06 -2.88 -12.80
N SER A 118 2.94 -1.55 -12.67
CA SER A 118 3.98 -0.61 -13.07
C SER A 118 5.09 -0.54 -12.03
N VAL A 119 6.30 -0.25 -12.50
CA VAL A 119 7.46 0.01 -11.66
C VAL A 119 7.63 1.52 -11.54
N PHE A 120 7.74 2.01 -10.32
CA PHE A 120 7.97 3.42 -10.01
C PHE A 120 9.37 3.62 -9.44
N GLU A 121 9.93 4.78 -9.72
CA GLU A 121 11.21 5.23 -9.20
C GLU A 121 11.05 6.67 -8.70
N GLY A 122 11.72 7.00 -7.62
CA GLY A 122 11.66 8.34 -7.04
C GLY A 122 12.56 8.48 -5.81
N SER A 123 12.62 9.67 -5.21
CA SER A 123 13.38 9.88 -3.98
C SER A 123 12.67 9.27 -2.78
N ASP A 124 11.43 9.64 -2.57
CA ASP A 124 10.65 9.29 -1.39
C ASP A 124 9.26 8.76 -1.79
N PHE A 125 8.79 7.75 -1.08
CA PHE A 125 7.43 7.26 -1.19
C PHE A 125 6.76 7.20 0.18
N VAL A 126 5.64 7.90 0.34
CA VAL A 126 4.86 7.92 1.57
C VAL A 126 3.49 7.30 1.32
N MET A 127 3.15 6.28 2.09
CA MET A 127 1.88 5.57 1.98
C MET A 127 1.12 5.53 3.31
N GLY A 128 -0.15 5.90 3.28
CA GLY A 128 -1.08 5.78 4.40
C GLY A 128 -2.30 4.96 4.02
N LEU A 129 -2.59 3.91 4.77
CA LEU A 129 -3.75 3.05 4.53
C LEU A 129 -4.59 2.93 5.81
N SER A 130 -5.90 3.07 5.68
CA SER A 130 -6.81 2.93 6.82
C SER A 130 -8.14 2.28 6.46
N GLY A 131 -8.91 1.87 7.48
CA GLY A 131 -10.16 1.16 7.24
C GLY A 131 -9.92 -0.25 6.72
N ALA A 132 -10.58 -0.62 5.64
CA ALA A 132 -10.43 -1.89 4.93
C ALA A 132 -9.76 -1.69 3.54
N SER A 133 -8.93 -0.66 3.41
CA SER A 133 -8.26 -0.32 2.16
C SER A 133 -7.12 -1.28 1.81
N SER A 134 -6.79 -1.34 0.53
CA SER A 134 -5.66 -2.18 0.10
C SER A 134 -4.87 -1.56 -1.06
N ALA A 135 -3.57 -1.85 -1.08
CA ALA A 135 -2.68 -1.45 -2.18
C ALA A 135 -1.82 -2.66 -2.60
N THR A 136 -1.95 -3.09 -3.84
CA THR A 136 -1.31 -4.32 -4.34
C THR A 136 -0.46 -4.10 -5.57
N GLY A 137 0.58 -4.93 -5.72
CA GLY A 137 1.49 -4.91 -6.86
C GLY A 137 2.47 -3.74 -6.86
N LEU A 138 2.64 -3.04 -5.73
CA LEU A 138 3.56 -1.92 -5.64
C LEU A 138 5.00 -2.38 -5.85
N ASN A 139 5.65 -1.81 -6.86
CA ASN A 139 7.05 -2.01 -7.15
C ASN A 139 7.73 -0.65 -7.25
N PHE A 140 8.55 -0.33 -6.25
CA PHE A 140 9.13 1.00 -6.11
C PHE A 140 10.61 0.92 -5.73
N SER A 141 11.44 1.79 -6.32
CA SER A 141 12.83 1.96 -5.92
C SER A 141 13.13 3.43 -5.68
N GLY A 142 13.77 3.73 -4.55
CA GLY A 142 14.03 5.11 -4.17
C GLY A 142 14.85 5.27 -2.90
N GLY A 143 14.92 6.48 -2.38
CA GLY A 143 15.63 6.78 -1.14
C GLY A 143 14.84 6.29 0.08
N ARG A 144 13.68 6.86 0.34
CA ARG A 144 12.93 6.56 1.56
C ARG A 144 11.52 6.01 1.28
N LEU A 145 11.19 4.97 2.02
CA LEU A 145 9.83 4.43 2.11
C LEU A 145 9.27 4.66 3.51
N ARG A 146 8.14 5.35 3.59
CA ARG A 146 7.38 5.47 4.84
C ARG A 146 5.97 4.97 4.66
N VAL A 147 5.58 3.97 5.46
CA VAL A 147 4.24 3.38 5.44
C VAL A 147 3.60 3.46 6.81
N GLN A 148 2.35 3.89 6.86
CA GLN A 148 1.52 3.86 8.05
C GLN A 148 0.21 3.16 7.71
N THR A 149 -0.13 2.10 8.46
CA THR A 149 -1.38 1.37 8.26
C THR A 149 -2.15 1.18 9.55
N SER A 150 -3.47 1.25 9.43
CA SER A 150 -4.37 1.04 10.55
C SER A 150 -5.67 0.35 10.13
N GLY A 151 -6.46 -0.10 11.11
CA GLY A 151 -7.69 -0.84 10.82
C GLY A 151 -7.42 -2.23 10.31
N GLY A 152 -8.11 -2.64 9.27
CA GLY A 152 -7.93 -3.92 8.55
C GLY A 152 -7.23 -3.75 7.20
N ALA A 153 -6.44 -2.69 7.04
CA ALA A 153 -5.80 -2.37 5.76
C ALA A 153 -4.68 -3.35 5.41
N GLY A 154 -4.45 -3.54 4.10
CA GLY A 154 -3.43 -4.46 3.60
C GLY A 154 -2.63 -3.92 2.44
N TYR A 155 -1.36 -4.35 2.31
CA TYR A 155 -0.54 -4.00 1.15
C TYR A 155 0.53 -5.03 0.85
N ASP A 156 0.95 -5.04 -0.41
CA ASP A 156 2.19 -5.68 -0.84
C ASP A 156 3.09 -4.69 -1.57
N ILE A 157 4.36 -4.72 -1.23
CA ILE A 157 5.38 -3.87 -1.84
C ILE A 157 6.68 -4.62 -2.03
N LYS A 158 7.29 -4.44 -3.19
CA LYS A 158 8.66 -4.88 -3.47
C LYS A 158 9.49 -3.70 -3.96
N GLY A 159 10.79 -3.74 -3.69
CA GLY A 159 11.68 -2.69 -4.17
C GLY A 159 12.99 -2.57 -3.44
N THR A 160 13.72 -1.49 -3.80
CA THR A 160 15.02 -1.15 -3.22
C THR A 160 14.97 0.26 -2.66
N PHE A 161 15.41 0.43 -1.42
CA PHE A 161 15.37 1.70 -0.69
C PHE A 161 16.66 1.91 0.09
N GLU A 162 16.96 3.16 0.44
CA GLU A 162 17.99 3.48 1.43
C GLU A 162 17.44 3.26 2.84
N ASP A 163 16.29 3.88 3.13
CA ASP A 163 15.65 3.83 4.44
C ASP A 163 14.18 3.43 4.34
N VAL A 164 13.76 2.49 5.18
CA VAL A 164 12.37 2.03 5.26
C VAL A 164 11.84 2.20 6.69
N SER A 165 10.66 2.81 6.82
CA SER A 165 9.95 2.95 8.09
C SER A 165 8.49 2.51 7.95
N LEU A 166 8.11 1.48 8.68
CA LEU A 166 6.80 0.86 8.63
C LEU A 166 6.13 0.93 10.00
N GLY A 167 4.92 1.49 10.05
CA GLY A 167 4.06 1.47 11.22
C GLY A 167 2.76 0.74 10.91
N LEU A 168 2.46 -0.34 11.62
CA LEU A 168 1.27 -1.15 11.43
C LEU A 168 0.49 -1.28 12.73
N SER A 169 -0.81 -1.03 12.67
CA SER A 169 -1.70 -1.16 13.83
C SER A 169 -3.04 -1.79 13.46
N GLY A 170 -3.81 -2.17 14.48
CA GLY A 170 -5.09 -2.84 14.26
C GLY A 170 -4.90 -4.27 13.76
N GLY A 171 -5.69 -4.69 12.79
CA GLY A 171 -5.61 -5.99 12.11
C GLY A 171 -4.94 -5.91 10.73
N SER A 172 -4.04 -4.94 10.55
CA SER A 172 -3.40 -4.69 9.24
C SER A 172 -2.46 -5.81 8.80
N ARG A 173 -2.27 -5.92 7.49
CA ARG A 173 -1.40 -6.96 6.88
C ARG A 173 -0.45 -6.36 5.87
N ALA A 174 0.82 -6.81 5.90
CA ALA A 174 1.83 -6.42 4.93
C ALA A 174 2.60 -7.62 4.38
N ASN A 175 2.82 -7.63 3.06
CA ASN A 175 3.74 -8.55 2.41
C ASN A 175 4.85 -7.74 1.75
N LEU A 176 6.10 -8.03 2.11
CA LEU A 176 7.24 -7.22 1.75
C LEU A 176 8.33 -8.06 1.06
N ASN A 177 8.91 -7.51 0.00
CA ASN A 177 10.13 -8.04 -0.61
C ASN A 177 11.08 -6.87 -0.88
N LEU A 178 12.00 -6.61 0.06
CA LEU A 178 12.76 -5.37 0.11
C LEU A 178 14.27 -5.62 0.16
N THR A 179 15.00 -4.78 -0.57
CA THR A 179 16.41 -4.53 -0.31
C THR A 179 16.53 -3.12 0.27
N ALA A 180 17.21 -2.96 1.41
CA ALA A 180 17.33 -1.66 2.06
C ALA A 180 18.67 -1.49 2.80
N GLY A 181 19.08 -0.26 3.02
CA GLY A 181 20.15 0.06 3.97
C GLY A 181 19.64 -0.13 5.41
N SER A 182 18.54 0.56 5.75
CA SER A 182 17.90 0.44 7.05
C SER A 182 16.42 0.09 6.96
N LEU A 183 15.93 -0.73 7.89
CA LEU A 183 14.52 -1.09 8.02
C LEU A 183 14.05 -0.95 9.47
N LYS A 184 13.10 -0.07 9.70
CA LYS A 184 12.40 0.05 10.98
C LYS A 184 10.95 -0.43 10.85
N VAL A 185 10.52 -1.32 11.74
CA VAL A 185 9.16 -1.86 11.81
C VAL A 185 8.60 -1.67 13.20
N ASP A 186 7.50 -0.95 13.31
CA ASP A 186 6.70 -0.83 14.52
C ASP A 186 5.34 -1.49 14.30
N ALA A 187 5.04 -2.60 14.98
CA ALA A 187 3.83 -3.39 14.82
C ALA A 187 3.04 -3.50 16.11
N SER A 188 1.75 -3.22 16.08
CA SER A 188 0.90 -3.28 17.26
C SER A 188 -0.49 -3.85 16.97
N GLY A 189 -1.26 -4.14 18.04
CA GLY A 189 -2.57 -4.75 17.88
C GLY A 189 -2.48 -6.19 17.41
N GLY A 190 -3.18 -6.53 16.34
CA GLY A 190 -3.14 -7.84 15.66
C GLY A 190 -2.47 -7.77 14.30
N ALA A 191 -1.54 -6.83 14.09
CA ALA A 191 -0.84 -6.67 12.81
C ALA A 191 -0.08 -7.93 12.41
N ASN A 192 -0.09 -8.24 11.11
CA ASN A 192 0.58 -9.40 10.55
C ASN A 192 1.50 -8.98 9.40
N ILE A 193 2.79 -9.33 9.48
CA ILE A 193 3.80 -8.92 8.51
C ILE A 193 4.59 -10.14 8.07
N ASP A 194 4.60 -10.38 6.76
CA ASP A 194 5.47 -11.35 6.12
C ASP A 194 6.49 -10.59 5.29
N MET A 195 7.79 -10.79 5.57
CA MET A 195 8.85 -10.04 4.88
C MET A 195 10.03 -10.92 4.45
N ALA A 196 10.41 -10.76 3.18
CA ALA A 196 11.67 -11.21 2.64
C ALA A 196 12.56 -9.99 2.45
N VAL A 197 13.71 -9.95 3.15
CA VAL A 197 14.53 -8.74 3.21
C VAL A 197 16.02 -9.03 3.05
N LYS A 198 16.70 -8.10 2.36
CA LYS A 198 18.14 -7.97 2.39
C LYS A 198 18.48 -6.57 2.88
N CYS A 199 19.05 -6.47 4.10
CA CYS A 199 19.19 -5.19 4.77
C CYS A 199 20.48 -5.14 5.59
N GLU A 200 21.07 -3.97 5.74
CA GLU A 200 22.23 -3.82 6.64
C GLU A 200 21.80 -3.82 8.10
N GLN A 201 20.72 -3.12 8.41
CA GLN A 201 20.22 -3.01 9.78
C GLN A 201 18.68 -3.10 9.84
N ILE A 202 18.18 -3.92 10.77
CA ILE A 202 16.75 -4.08 11.02
C ILE A 202 16.46 -3.79 12.50
N VAL A 203 15.47 -2.91 12.74
CA VAL A 203 14.93 -2.62 14.07
C VAL A 203 13.44 -2.95 14.09
N ILE A 204 13.04 -3.85 14.97
CA ILE A 204 11.65 -4.30 15.11
C ILE A 204 11.14 -3.99 16.52
N GLY A 205 10.06 -3.25 16.60
CA GLY A 205 9.26 -3.05 17.81
C GLY A 205 7.89 -3.72 17.66
N MET A 206 7.49 -4.58 18.61
CA MET A 206 6.22 -5.29 18.55
C MET A 206 5.45 -5.20 19.86
N SER A 207 4.14 -5.09 19.78
CA SER A 207 3.28 -5.11 20.96
C SER A 207 1.90 -5.73 20.68
N GLY A 208 1.16 -6.02 21.74
CA GLY A 208 -0.16 -6.65 21.60
C GLY A 208 -0.06 -8.08 21.12
N GLY A 209 -0.79 -8.43 20.09
CA GLY A 209 -0.76 -9.75 19.42
C GLY A 209 -0.11 -9.71 18.04
N ALA A 210 0.76 -8.73 17.77
CA ALA A 210 1.41 -8.58 16.49
C ALA A 210 2.27 -9.81 16.13
N ARG A 211 2.26 -10.18 14.85
CA ARG A 211 3.07 -11.30 14.33
C ARG A 211 3.91 -10.83 13.16
N ILE A 212 5.21 -11.18 13.19
CA ILE A 212 6.13 -10.92 12.09
C ILE A 212 6.84 -12.21 11.71
N THR A 213 6.85 -12.53 10.43
CA THR A 213 7.67 -13.59 9.83
C THR A 213 8.73 -12.95 8.94
N ALA A 214 10.00 -13.24 9.16
CA ALA A 214 11.10 -12.62 8.44
C ALA A 214 12.05 -13.65 7.83
N PHE A 215 12.41 -13.44 6.57
CA PHE A 215 13.36 -14.25 5.82
C PHE A 215 14.43 -13.36 5.17
N GLY A 216 15.59 -13.95 4.87
CA GLY A 216 16.66 -13.27 4.12
C GLY A 216 17.92 -13.06 4.91
N GLU A 217 18.52 -11.87 4.80
CA GLU A 217 19.84 -11.57 5.37
C GLU A 217 19.91 -10.15 5.95
N THR A 218 20.58 -9.99 7.08
CA THR A 218 20.88 -8.68 7.67
C THR A 218 22.21 -8.66 8.40
N GLY A 219 22.88 -7.53 8.44
CA GLY A 219 24.06 -7.32 9.28
C GLY A 219 23.69 -7.29 10.76
N ALA A 220 22.67 -6.51 11.13
CA ALA A 220 22.23 -6.38 12.50
C ALA A 220 20.70 -6.44 12.64
N LEU A 221 20.22 -7.19 13.62
CA LEU A 221 18.83 -7.27 14.02
C LEU A 221 18.67 -6.84 15.47
N LYS A 222 17.88 -5.77 15.71
CA LYS A 222 17.41 -5.42 17.04
C LYS A 222 15.91 -5.63 17.09
N ALA A 223 15.44 -6.54 17.93
CA ALA A 223 14.02 -6.84 18.06
C ALA A 223 13.55 -6.72 19.50
N SER A 224 12.42 -6.08 19.72
CA SER A 224 11.76 -5.99 21.01
C SER A 224 10.28 -6.37 20.88
N GLY A 225 9.79 -7.14 21.85
CA GLY A 225 8.41 -7.60 21.89
C GLY A 225 7.78 -7.44 23.25
N SER A 226 6.51 -7.09 23.31
CA SER A 226 5.72 -7.05 24.53
C SER A 226 4.32 -7.60 24.34
N GLY A 227 3.65 -7.95 25.43
CA GLY A 227 2.34 -8.61 25.37
C GLY A 227 2.44 -10.01 24.83
N GLY A 228 1.61 -10.37 23.87
CA GLY A 228 1.61 -11.66 23.15
C GLY A 228 2.24 -11.58 21.75
N ALA A 229 3.16 -10.64 21.53
CA ALA A 229 3.81 -10.45 20.23
C ALA A 229 4.66 -11.67 19.83
N HIS A 230 4.71 -11.97 18.55
CA HIS A 230 5.44 -13.14 18.04
C HIS A 230 6.30 -12.79 16.82
N LEU A 231 7.61 -12.99 16.96
CA LEU A 231 8.58 -12.87 15.86
C LEU A 231 9.10 -14.25 15.47
N GLU A 232 8.93 -14.62 14.22
CA GLU A 232 9.53 -15.80 13.61
C GLU A 232 10.56 -15.36 12.56
N ALA A 233 11.82 -15.35 12.94
CA ALA A 233 12.93 -14.89 12.10
C ALA A 233 14.06 -15.92 11.98
N VAL A 234 13.75 -17.22 12.13
CA VAL A 234 14.74 -18.30 11.92
C VAL A 234 15.17 -18.41 10.46
N GLY A 235 14.37 -17.87 9.52
CA GLY A 235 14.73 -17.75 8.11
C GLY A 235 15.53 -16.50 7.75
N LEU A 236 15.76 -15.60 8.71
CA LEU A 236 16.54 -14.38 8.57
C LEU A 236 17.94 -14.58 9.18
N LYS A 237 18.95 -14.69 8.35
CA LYS A 237 20.34 -14.78 8.81
C LYS A 237 20.82 -13.40 9.25
N ALA A 238 21.04 -13.21 10.54
CA ALA A 238 21.57 -11.97 11.11
C ALA A 238 22.96 -12.20 11.70
N ASN A 239 23.93 -11.32 11.45
CA ASN A 239 25.23 -11.45 12.06
C ASN A 239 25.16 -11.14 13.55
N ASP A 240 24.64 -9.94 13.88
CA ASP A 240 24.49 -9.49 15.25
C ASP A 240 23.01 -9.38 15.62
N VAL A 241 22.60 -9.97 16.72
CA VAL A 241 21.22 -9.98 17.18
C VAL A 241 21.13 -9.45 18.61
N THR A 242 20.25 -8.48 18.82
CA THR A 242 19.87 -8.00 20.15
C THR A 242 18.37 -8.16 20.34
N LEU A 243 18.00 -8.89 21.38
CA LEU A 243 16.59 -9.14 21.71
C LEU A 243 16.20 -8.48 23.03
N GLY A 244 14.97 -8.03 23.12
CA GLY A 244 14.34 -7.59 24.37
C GLY A 244 12.90 -8.10 24.39
N GLY A 245 12.47 -8.73 25.47
CA GLY A 245 11.13 -9.27 25.59
C GLY A 245 10.49 -8.98 26.94
N SER A 246 9.18 -8.76 26.95
CA SER A 246 8.38 -8.68 28.16
C SER A 246 7.02 -9.33 27.98
N GLY A 247 6.39 -9.77 29.07
CA GLY A 247 5.12 -10.46 29.01
C GLY A 247 5.24 -11.87 28.41
N ALA A 248 4.34 -12.22 27.48
CA ALA A 248 4.32 -13.51 26.78
C ALA A 248 4.87 -13.39 25.35
N ALA A 249 5.79 -12.45 25.09
CA ALA A 249 6.38 -12.28 23.78
C ALA A 249 7.27 -13.48 23.41
N GLY A 250 7.07 -14.01 22.19
CA GLY A 250 7.86 -15.09 21.61
C GLY A 250 8.76 -14.56 20.50
N LEU A 251 10.09 -14.59 20.69
CA LEU A 251 11.06 -14.13 19.69
C LEU A 251 11.97 -15.29 19.28
N ARG A 252 11.88 -15.73 18.03
CA ARG A 252 12.70 -16.81 17.46
C ARG A 252 13.56 -16.26 16.34
N VAL A 253 14.87 -16.39 16.49
CA VAL A 253 15.87 -15.78 15.60
C VAL A 253 17.00 -16.74 15.27
N TRP A 254 17.75 -16.42 14.22
CA TRP A 254 19.02 -17.05 13.89
C TRP A 254 20.13 -16.00 13.93
N ALA A 255 21.03 -16.10 14.92
CA ALA A 255 22.25 -15.31 15.02
C ALA A 255 23.44 -16.10 14.46
N VAL A 256 24.19 -15.47 13.56
CA VAL A 256 25.39 -16.11 12.95
C VAL A 256 26.64 -15.88 13.80
N GLN A 257 26.77 -14.71 14.41
CA GLN A 257 27.96 -14.34 15.20
C GLN A 257 27.63 -14.07 16.66
N ASN A 258 26.84 -13.03 16.93
CA ASN A 258 26.58 -12.57 18.29
C ASN A 258 25.10 -12.56 18.62
N LEU A 259 24.71 -13.02 19.80
CA LEU A 259 23.36 -12.92 20.34
C LEU A 259 23.41 -12.31 21.76
N SER A 260 22.64 -11.21 21.93
CA SER A 260 22.41 -10.58 23.24
C SER A 260 20.90 -10.58 23.54
N VAL A 261 20.52 -10.97 24.76
CA VAL A 261 19.12 -11.07 25.20
C VAL A 261 18.92 -10.31 26.49
#